data_d752784a74cabbaefd986cec26d0714b
#
_entry.id   d752784a74cabbaefd986cec26d0714b
#
_cell.length_a   1.000
_cell.length_b   1.000
_cell.length_c   1.000
_cell.angle_alpha   90.00
_cell.angle_beta   90.00
_cell.angle_gamma   90.00
#
_symmetry.space_group_name_H-M   'P 1'
#
loop_
_entity.id
_entity.type
_entity.pdbx_description
1 polymer ?
#
loop_
_entity_poly.entity_id
_entity_poly.type
_entity_poly.pdbx_seq_one_letter_code
_entity_poly.pdbx_strand_id
1 'polypeptide(L)'
;MESNLAGSDFPFAEGILSGNTALVCGASKGIGRACALMLARGGARVIACARTSSDLDSLIQEMQGEGHEAIELDLEDIAGVKEMVRDIGPIHILVNNSGGPPGGPLLENDLDDFEGPFRRHLHASHTLAKALVPDLSLI
;
A
#
# COMPACT_ATOMS: atom_id res chain seq x y z
N MET A 1 -0.20 -20.66 7.46
CA MET A 1 0.06 -20.00 8.75
C MET A 1 -0.88 -18.81 8.82
N GLU A 2 -2.01 -18.99 9.45
CA GLU A 2 -2.91 -17.88 9.74
C GLU A 2 -2.20 -17.01 10.78
N SER A 3 -1.72 -15.86 10.34
CA SER A 3 -1.20 -14.86 11.26
C SER A 3 -2.38 -14.33 12.06
N ASN A 4 -2.48 -14.78 13.30
CA ASN A 4 -3.46 -14.27 14.26
C ASN A 4 -3.10 -12.83 14.66
N LEU A 5 -3.15 -11.92 13.70
CA LEU A 5 -2.97 -10.48 13.93
C LEU A 5 -4.13 -9.87 14.74
N ALA A 6 -5.14 -10.68 15.07
CA ALA A 6 -6.28 -10.29 15.89
C ALA A 6 -6.07 -10.52 17.39
N GLY A 7 -4.92 -11.07 17.82
CA GLY A 7 -4.62 -11.37 19.22
C GLY A 7 -4.23 -10.13 20.04
N SER A 8 -4.14 -10.33 21.35
CA SER A 8 -3.74 -9.32 22.35
C SER A 8 -2.29 -8.82 22.22
N ASP A 9 -1.54 -9.32 21.24
CA ASP A 9 -0.09 -9.10 21.08
C ASP A 9 0.29 -7.93 20.15
N PHE A 10 -0.61 -6.96 19.99
CA PHE A 10 -0.26 -5.73 19.27
C PHE A 10 0.78 -4.97 20.10
N PRO A 11 2.01 -4.79 19.60
CA PRO A 11 3.14 -4.35 20.40
C PRO A 11 3.13 -2.85 20.72
N PHE A 12 2.14 -2.11 20.25
CA PHE A 12 2.08 -0.66 20.38
C PHE A 12 0.87 -0.23 21.22
N ALA A 13 0.92 1.01 21.72
CA ALA A 13 -0.21 1.59 22.42
C ALA A 13 -1.44 1.67 21.52
N GLU A 14 -2.60 1.41 22.09
CA GLU A 14 -3.88 1.54 21.38
C GLU A 14 -4.04 2.96 20.83
N GLY A 15 -4.45 3.08 19.56
CA GLY A 15 -4.67 4.37 18.92
C GLY A 15 -3.41 5.20 18.64
N ILE A 16 -2.23 4.59 18.69
CA ILE A 16 -0.94 5.30 18.45
C ILE A 16 -0.91 6.04 17.11
N LEU A 17 -1.67 5.57 16.11
CA LEU A 17 -1.76 6.17 14.78
C LEU A 17 -3.07 6.93 14.53
N SER A 18 -3.86 7.17 15.59
CA SER A 18 -5.11 7.93 15.46
C SER A 18 -4.88 9.32 14.85
N GLY A 19 -5.72 9.70 13.90
CA GLY A 19 -5.58 10.95 13.15
C GLY A 19 -4.60 10.88 11.97
N ASN A 20 -3.89 9.78 11.78
CA ASN A 20 -3.02 9.59 10.63
C ASN A 20 -3.74 8.85 9.50
N THR A 21 -3.42 9.21 8.27
CA THR A 21 -3.86 8.52 7.06
C THR A 21 -2.65 7.85 6.40
N ALA A 22 -2.77 6.57 6.11
CA ALA A 22 -1.75 5.77 5.46
C ALA A 22 -2.17 5.39 4.04
N LEU A 23 -1.31 5.59 3.06
CA LEU A 23 -1.43 5.00 1.73
C LEU A 23 -0.58 3.73 1.67
N VAL A 24 -1.21 2.60 1.41
CA VAL A 24 -0.53 1.30 1.29
C VAL A 24 -0.67 0.81 -0.15
N CYS A 25 0.45 0.74 -0.85
CA CYS A 25 0.51 0.18 -2.19
C CYS A 25 0.71 -1.34 -2.14
N GLY A 26 0.21 -2.05 -3.16
CA GLY A 26 0.28 -3.50 -3.20
C GLY A 26 -0.45 -4.17 -2.03
N ALA A 27 -1.57 -3.60 -1.62
CA ALA A 27 -2.26 -3.96 -0.37
C ALA A 27 -3.14 -5.21 -0.48
N SER A 28 -3.32 -5.79 -1.66
CA SER A 28 -4.27 -6.90 -1.86
C SER A 28 -3.86 -8.19 -1.16
N LYS A 29 -2.56 -8.43 -0.99
CA LYS A 29 -2.02 -9.67 -0.41
C LYS A 29 -0.62 -9.50 0.15
N GLY A 30 -0.14 -10.52 0.85
CA GLY A 30 1.24 -10.59 1.36
C GLY A 30 1.59 -9.45 2.32
N ILE A 31 2.78 -8.89 2.14
CA ILE A 31 3.34 -7.86 3.03
C ILE A 31 2.48 -6.59 3.04
N GLY A 32 2.02 -6.13 1.87
CA GLY A 32 1.18 -4.94 1.78
C GLY A 32 -0.14 -5.09 2.55
N ARG A 33 -0.80 -6.26 2.43
CA ARG A 33 -2.01 -6.56 3.19
C ARG A 33 -1.75 -6.57 4.69
N ALA A 34 -0.69 -7.21 5.14
CA ALA A 34 -0.31 -7.24 6.54
C ALA A 34 -0.02 -5.83 7.09
N CYS A 35 0.67 -5.00 6.33
CA CYS A 35 0.90 -3.59 6.70
C CYS A 35 -0.41 -2.82 6.84
N ALA A 36 -1.34 -2.96 5.90
CA ALA A 36 -2.64 -2.29 5.96
C ALA A 36 -3.43 -2.67 7.21
N LEU A 37 -3.51 -3.97 7.54
CA LEU A 37 -4.18 -4.47 8.74
C LEU A 37 -3.53 -3.94 10.03
N MET A 38 -2.21 -3.91 10.10
CA MET A 38 -1.49 -3.42 11.28
C MET A 38 -1.64 -1.91 11.47
N LEU A 39 -1.58 -1.13 10.38
CA LEU A 39 -1.79 0.32 10.44
C LEU A 39 -3.21 0.66 10.88
N ALA A 40 -4.21 -0.04 10.32
CA ALA A 40 -5.61 0.12 10.73
C ALA A 40 -5.80 -0.24 12.21
N ARG A 41 -5.19 -1.32 12.68
CA ARG A 41 -5.22 -1.72 14.09
C ARG A 41 -4.58 -0.69 15.01
N GLY A 42 -3.57 0.03 14.53
CA GLY A 42 -2.97 1.17 15.24
C GLY A 42 -3.82 2.43 15.26
N GLY A 43 -4.96 2.45 14.58
CA GLY A 43 -5.89 3.58 14.52
C GLY A 43 -5.74 4.47 13.30
N ALA A 44 -4.86 4.13 12.33
CA ALA A 44 -4.75 4.88 11.10
C ALA A 44 -5.95 4.65 10.17
N ARG A 45 -6.37 5.70 9.47
CA ARG A 45 -7.20 5.55 8.28
C ARG A 45 -6.32 5.02 7.15
N VAL A 46 -6.72 3.93 6.50
CA VAL A 46 -5.93 3.30 5.45
C VAL A 46 -6.58 3.51 4.09
N ILE A 47 -5.80 3.98 3.14
CA ILE A 47 -6.12 3.96 1.71
C ILE A 47 -5.30 2.81 1.10
N ALA A 48 -5.99 1.75 0.71
CA ALA A 48 -5.38 0.55 0.16
C ALA A 48 -5.42 0.58 -1.38
N CYS A 49 -4.27 0.46 -2.01
CA CYS A 49 -4.13 0.48 -3.47
C CYS A 49 -3.63 -0.86 -3.99
N ALA A 50 -4.31 -1.43 -4.98
CA ALA A 50 -3.91 -2.66 -5.67
C ALA A 50 -4.67 -2.81 -7.00
N ARG A 51 -4.29 -3.82 -7.79
CA ARG A 51 -4.89 -4.10 -9.10
C ARG A 51 -6.22 -4.86 -9.06
N THR A 52 -6.51 -5.53 -7.95
CA THR A 52 -7.66 -6.43 -7.82
C THR A 52 -8.66 -5.89 -6.81
N SER A 53 -9.81 -5.41 -7.30
CA SER A 53 -10.84 -4.81 -6.46
C SER A 53 -11.44 -5.78 -5.44
N SER A 54 -11.68 -7.04 -5.82
CA SER A 54 -12.25 -8.04 -4.90
C SER A 54 -11.38 -8.32 -3.69
N ASP A 55 -10.05 -8.33 -3.86
CA ASP A 55 -9.11 -8.52 -2.76
C ASP A 55 -9.06 -7.28 -1.84
N LEU A 56 -9.20 -6.09 -2.44
CA LEU A 56 -9.30 -4.84 -1.68
C LEU A 56 -10.58 -4.78 -0.87
N ASP A 57 -11.72 -5.19 -1.43
CA ASP A 57 -13.00 -5.22 -0.70
C ASP A 57 -12.92 -6.15 0.52
N SER A 58 -12.30 -7.31 0.35
CA SER A 58 -12.04 -8.24 1.45
C SER A 58 -11.14 -7.61 2.53
N LEU A 59 -10.11 -6.88 2.13
CA LEU A 59 -9.23 -6.18 3.05
C LEU A 59 -9.97 -5.08 3.84
N ILE A 60 -10.77 -4.27 3.16
CA ILE A 60 -11.56 -3.21 3.81
C ILE A 60 -12.47 -3.79 4.90
N GLN A 61 -13.12 -4.92 4.64
CA GLN A 61 -13.98 -5.59 5.62
C GLN A 61 -13.23 -6.15 6.83
N GLU A 62 -11.97 -6.54 6.64
CA GLU A 62 -11.15 -7.11 7.71
C GLU A 62 -10.45 -6.04 8.57
N MET A 63 -10.21 -4.86 8.02
CA MET A 63 -9.53 -3.77 8.74
C MET A 63 -10.37 -3.24 9.90
N GLN A 64 -9.74 -3.06 11.04
CA GLN A 64 -10.35 -2.42 12.21
C GLN A 64 -10.47 -0.91 11.99
N GLY A 65 -11.53 -0.32 12.54
CA GLY A 65 -11.80 1.11 12.43
C GLY A 65 -12.68 1.45 11.24
N GLU A 66 -12.74 2.73 10.92
CA GLU A 66 -13.65 3.29 9.91
C GLU A 66 -12.92 4.22 8.94
N GLY A 67 -13.57 4.51 7.82
CA GLY A 67 -13.09 5.48 6.85
C GLY A 67 -11.98 4.96 5.93
N HIS A 68 -11.72 3.66 5.92
CA HIS A 68 -10.78 3.06 4.99
C HIS A 68 -11.31 3.11 3.56
N GLU A 69 -10.40 3.26 2.61
CA GLU A 69 -10.72 3.33 1.18
C GLU A 69 -9.92 2.32 0.38
N ALA A 70 -10.54 1.81 -0.68
CA ALA A 70 -9.90 0.95 -1.67
C ALA A 70 -9.76 1.71 -2.99
N ILE A 71 -8.57 1.66 -3.59
CA ILE A 71 -8.30 2.24 -4.90
C ILE A 71 -7.75 1.15 -5.81
N GLU A 72 -8.50 0.82 -6.84
CA GLU A 72 -8.02 -0.08 -7.89
C GLU A 72 -7.11 0.69 -8.84
N LEU A 73 -5.84 0.35 -8.84
CA LEU A 73 -4.82 1.01 -9.65
C LEU A 73 -3.64 0.07 -9.93
N ASP A 74 -3.20 0.06 -11.17
CA ASP A 74 -1.92 -0.53 -11.54
C ASP A 74 -0.79 0.50 -11.36
N LEU A 75 0.20 0.17 -10.53
CA LEU A 75 1.35 1.07 -10.29
C LEU A 75 2.25 1.24 -11.52
N GLU A 76 2.09 0.44 -12.56
CA GLU A 76 2.75 0.68 -13.86
C GLU A 76 2.12 1.86 -14.63
N ASP A 77 0.87 2.19 -14.33
CA ASP A 77 0.19 3.37 -14.85
C ASP A 77 0.59 4.63 -14.09
N ILE A 78 1.70 5.22 -14.46
CA ILE A 78 2.23 6.41 -13.78
C ILE A 78 1.28 7.61 -13.90
N ALA A 79 0.54 7.74 -14.99
CA ALA A 79 -0.48 8.79 -15.13
C ALA A 79 -1.60 8.60 -14.12
N GLY A 80 -2.10 7.37 -13.96
CA GLY A 80 -3.09 7.02 -12.95
C GLY A 80 -2.58 7.25 -11.53
N VAL A 81 -1.32 6.93 -11.24
CA VAL A 81 -0.69 7.24 -9.95
C VAL A 81 -0.72 8.75 -9.66
N LYS A 82 -0.40 9.58 -10.63
CA LYS A 82 -0.43 11.04 -10.48
C LYS A 82 -1.85 11.58 -10.26
N GLU A 83 -2.84 11.01 -10.94
CA GLU A 83 -4.25 11.38 -10.72
C GLU A 83 -4.70 11.00 -9.31
N MET A 84 -4.44 9.77 -8.90
CA MET A 84 -4.75 9.30 -7.56
C MET A 84 -4.22 10.25 -6.47
N VAL A 85 -2.96 10.65 -6.56
CA VAL A 85 -2.32 11.54 -5.59
C VAL A 85 -3.04 12.89 -5.45
N ARG A 86 -3.62 13.40 -6.52
CA ARG A 86 -4.37 14.68 -6.48
C ARG A 86 -5.67 14.55 -5.70
N ASP A 87 -6.26 13.36 -5.66
CA ASP A 87 -7.61 13.13 -5.17
C ASP A 87 -7.65 12.59 -3.73
N ILE A 88 -6.59 11.94 -3.25
CA ILE A 88 -6.61 11.24 -1.95
C ILE A 88 -6.46 12.13 -0.72
N GLY A 89 -6.11 13.40 -0.89
CA GLY A 89 -5.88 14.30 0.24
C GLY A 89 -4.56 14.06 0.99
N PRO A 90 -4.41 14.63 2.19
CA PRO A 90 -3.16 14.53 2.95
C PRO A 90 -2.86 13.11 3.39
N ILE A 91 -1.64 12.66 3.18
CA ILE A 91 -1.11 11.36 3.59
C ILE A 91 0.01 11.59 4.61
N HIS A 92 0.00 10.81 5.70
CA HIS A 92 0.99 10.87 6.77
C HIS A 92 1.98 9.70 6.72
N ILE A 93 1.53 8.57 6.19
CA ILE A 93 2.33 7.34 6.10
C ILE A 93 2.22 6.80 4.68
N LEU A 94 3.36 6.56 4.03
CA LEU A 94 3.41 5.93 2.71
C LEU A 94 4.13 4.58 2.81
N VAL A 95 3.44 3.51 2.40
CA VAL A 95 4.03 2.18 2.24
C VAL A 95 4.19 1.88 0.75
N ASN A 96 5.39 2.05 0.25
CA ASN A 96 5.78 1.64 -1.10
C ASN A 96 6.00 0.12 -1.12
N ASN A 97 5.10 -0.58 -1.76
CA ASN A 97 5.17 -2.03 -1.93
C ASN A 97 4.47 -2.43 -3.24
N SER A 98 5.04 -3.37 -3.95
CA SER A 98 4.45 -3.90 -5.17
C SER A 98 4.91 -5.34 -5.43
N GLY A 99 4.28 -6.00 -6.40
CA GLY A 99 4.68 -7.33 -6.83
C GLY A 99 6.06 -7.33 -7.52
N GLY A 100 6.82 -8.40 -7.31
CA GLY A 100 8.10 -8.62 -7.97
C GLY A 100 7.98 -8.99 -9.45
N PRO A 101 9.11 -9.26 -10.11
CA PRO A 101 9.14 -9.78 -11.47
C PRO A 101 8.54 -11.20 -11.54
N PRO A 102 8.21 -11.69 -12.75
CA PRO A 102 7.85 -13.08 -12.94
C PRO A 102 8.93 -14.01 -12.37
N GLY A 103 8.52 -15.08 -11.72
CA GLY A 103 9.47 -16.11 -11.26
C GLY A 103 10.07 -16.86 -12.43
N GLY A 104 11.30 -17.34 -12.26
CA GLY A 104 12.00 -18.16 -13.25
C GLY A 104 13.52 -18.08 -13.12
N PRO A 105 14.26 -18.94 -13.86
CA PRO A 105 15.71 -18.83 -13.91
C PRO A 105 16.14 -17.50 -14.54
N LEU A 106 17.12 -16.85 -13.92
CA LEU A 106 17.62 -15.53 -14.36
C LEU A 106 18.03 -15.50 -15.84
N LEU A 107 18.60 -16.58 -16.33
CA LEU A 107 19.10 -16.66 -17.70
C LEU A 107 17.99 -16.88 -18.76
N GLU A 108 16.77 -17.14 -18.33
CA GLU A 108 15.61 -17.32 -19.21
C GLU A 108 14.76 -16.06 -19.32
N ASN A 109 15.06 -15.03 -18.53
CA ASN A 109 14.35 -13.75 -18.55
C ASN A 109 15.01 -12.79 -19.55
N ASP A 110 14.19 -12.06 -20.26
CA ASP A 110 14.60 -10.96 -21.13
C ASP A 110 14.55 -9.61 -20.37
N LEU A 111 15.20 -8.59 -20.92
CA LEU A 111 15.19 -7.24 -20.33
C LEU A 111 13.76 -6.69 -20.19
N ASP A 112 12.88 -7.00 -21.13
CA ASP A 112 11.49 -6.54 -21.10
C ASP A 112 10.72 -7.08 -19.89
N ASP A 113 11.12 -8.23 -19.34
CA ASP A 113 10.51 -8.80 -18.12
C ASP A 113 10.77 -7.94 -16.88
N PHE A 114 11.79 -7.09 -16.92
CA PHE A 114 12.16 -6.20 -15.82
C PHE A 114 11.54 -4.81 -15.92
N GLU A 115 11.02 -4.40 -17.07
CA GLU A 115 10.45 -3.04 -17.25
C GLU A 115 9.25 -2.79 -16.35
N GLY A 116 8.30 -3.73 -16.26
CA GLY A 116 7.15 -3.63 -15.38
C GLY A 116 7.54 -3.49 -13.91
N PRO A 117 8.38 -4.38 -13.37
CA PRO A 117 8.94 -4.23 -12.01
C PRO A 117 9.65 -2.89 -11.78
N PHE A 118 10.45 -2.39 -12.72
CA PHE A 118 11.08 -1.08 -12.62
C PHE A 118 10.05 0.04 -12.52
N ARG A 119 8.99 0.00 -13.30
CA ARG A 119 7.91 0.99 -13.22
C ARG A 119 7.21 0.94 -11.87
N ARG A 120 6.83 -0.24 -11.40
CA ARG A 120 6.13 -0.41 -10.11
C ARG A 120 7.00 -0.01 -8.92
N HIS A 121 8.25 -0.46 -8.89
CA HIS A 121 9.12 -0.24 -7.74
C HIS A 121 9.83 1.10 -7.77
N LEU A 122 10.32 1.54 -8.91
CA LEU A 122 11.12 2.75 -9.00
C LEU A 122 10.29 3.97 -9.42
N HIS A 123 9.65 3.92 -10.59
CA HIS A 123 8.94 5.09 -11.10
C HIS A 123 7.74 5.45 -10.24
N ALA A 124 6.90 4.47 -9.87
CA ALA A 124 5.73 4.73 -9.03
C ALA A 124 6.15 5.21 -7.64
N SER A 125 7.11 4.55 -7.00
CA SER A 125 7.61 4.93 -5.67
C SER A 125 8.21 6.34 -5.67
N HIS A 126 8.99 6.69 -6.69
CA HIS A 126 9.53 8.04 -6.84
C HIS A 126 8.42 9.08 -7.05
N THR A 127 7.44 8.77 -7.91
CA THR A 127 6.30 9.66 -8.17
C THR A 127 5.49 9.92 -6.90
N LEU A 128 5.19 8.88 -6.14
CA LEU A 128 4.48 8.97 -4.87
C LEU A 128 5.28 9.77 -3.83
N ALA A 129 6.55 9.44 -3.63
CA ALA A 129 7.39 10.12 -2.67
C ALA A 129 7.53 11.61 -3.01
N LYS A 130 7.79 11.94 -4.27
CA LYS A 130 7.92 13.34 -4.72
C LYS A 130 6.65 14.15 -4.49
N ALA A 131 5.49 13.54 -4.68
CA ALA A 131 4.21 14.22 -4.54
C ALA A 131 3.76 14.32 -3.08
N LEU A 132 4.02 13.32 -2.24
CA LEU A 132 3.48 13.20 -0.90
C LEU A 132 4.42 13.67 0.21
N VAL A 133 5.75 13.58 0.02
CA VAL A 133 6.73 13.97 1.06
C VAL A 133 6.53 15.39 1.59
N PRO A 134 6.18 16.41 0.78
CA PRO A 134 5.94 17.74 1.32
C PRO A 134 4.82 17.82 2.35
N ASP A 135 3.84 16.91 2.28
CA ASP A 135 2.68 16.83 3.16
C ASP A 135 2.82 15.76 4.25
N LEU A 136 3.83 14.90 4.15
CA LEU A 136 4.15 13.95 5.21
C LEU A 136 4.60 14.74 6.43
N SER A 137 3.82 14.66 7.49
CA SER A 137 4.19 15.28 8.77
C SER A 137 5.54 14.71 9.21
N LEU A 138 6.53 15.56 9.30
CA LEU A 138 7.75 15.23 10.02
C LEU A 138 7.35 15.12 11.50
N ILE A 139 7.26 13.90 11.91
CA ILE A 139 7.09 13.61 13.34
C ILE A 139 8.43 13.80 14.03
#